data_a912a6626c55b9745119047dedc3ff66
#
_entry.id   a912a6626c55b9745119047dedc3ff66
#
_cell.length_a   1.000
_cell.length_b   1.000
_cell.length_c   1.000
_cell.angle_alpha   90.00
_cell.angle_beta   90.00
_cell.angle_gamma   90.00
#
_symmetry.space_group_name_H-M   'P 1'
#
loop_
_entity.id
_entity.type
_entity.pdbx_description
1 polymer ?
#
loop_
_entity_poly.entity_id
_entity_poly.type
_entity_poly.pdbx_seq_one_letter_code
_entity_poly.pdbx_strand_id
1 'polypeptide(L)'
;MYCRMCIDVHGITPTKLNQPSEAEYLVSHCYKGDLRHKHDENQGFIQPMCGSCVDRIKKNTDLFIFSVYNIELKEKNIVEEDNE
;
A
#
# COMPACT_ATOMS: atom_id res chain seq x y z
N MET A 1 11.92 5.30 2.10
CA MET A 1 11.18 4.08 2.42
C MET A 1 10.93 3.30 1.14
N TYR A 2 11.35 2.06 1.11
CA TYR A 2 11.21 1.25 -0.09
C TYR A 2 9.87 0.54 -0.13
N CYS A 3 9.43 0.25 -1.34
CA CYS A 3 8.19 -0.49 -1.55
C CYS A 3 8.34 -1.91 -1.01
N ARG A 4 7.52 -2.26 -0.05
CA ARG A 4 7.59 -3.58 0.58
C ARG A 4 7.21 -4.70 -0.39
N MET A 5 6.29 -4.42 -1.31
CA MET A 5 5.90 -5.42 -2.30
C MET A 5 7.03 -5.74 -3.26
N CYS A 6 7.85 -4.75 -3.62
CA CYS A 6 8.99 -5.02 -4.48
C CYS A 6 9.97 -5.97 -3.79
N ILE A 7 10.14 -5.80 -2.49
CA ILE A 7 11.04 -6.67 -1.73
C ILE A 7 10.44 -8.05 -1.57
N ASP A 8 9.20 -8.12 -1.10
CA ASP A 8 8.60 -9.40 -0.72
C ASP A 8 8.10 -10.22 -1.89
N VAL A 9 7.52 -9.58 -2.87
CA VAL A 9 6.90 -10.30 -3.98
C VAL A 9 7.84 -10.43 -5.17
N HIS A 10 8.53 -9.35 -5.50
CA HIS A 10 9.42 -9.36 -6.65
C HIS A 10 10.85 -9.73 -6.30
N GLY A 11 11.13 -9.91 -5.02
CA GLY A 11 12.45 -10.38 -4.60
C GLY A 11 13.58 -9.40 -4.78
N ILE A 12 13.26 -8.10 -4.91
CA ILE A 12 14.30 -7.10 -5.12
C ILE A 12 14.91 -6.72 -3.79
N THR A 13 16.19 -7.01 -3.62
CA THR A 13 16.92 -6.69 -2.40
C THR A 13 17.64 -5.37 -2.57
N PRO A 14 17.61 -4.47 -1.61
CA PRO A 14 18.31 -3.20 -1.73
C PRO A 14 19.81 -3.43 -1.86
N THR A 15 20.36 -3.05 -3.02
CA THR A 15 21.79 -3.12 -3.27
C THR A 15 22.16 -1.91 -4.10
N LYS A 16 23.46 -1.77 -4.37
CA LYS A 16 23.89 -0.65 -5.19
C LYS A 16 23.39 -0.74 -6.61
N LEU A 17 23.19 -1.94 -7.12
CA LEU A 17 22.79 -2.16 -8.50
C LEU A 17 21.29 -2.32 -8.67
N ASN A 18 20.64 -2.92 -7.68
CA ASN A 18 19.22 -3.17 -7.74
C ASN A 18 18.58 -2.63 -6.48
N GLN A 19 17.62 -1.76 -6.64
CA GLN A 19 16.89 -1.23 -5.49
C GLN A 19 15.42 -1.33 -5.75
N PRO A 20 14.63 -1.62 -4.71
CA PRO A 20 13.17 -1.58 -4.85
C PRO A 20 12.74 -0.16 -5.15
N SER A 21 11.59 0.00 -5.74
CA SER A 21 11.05 1.32 -5.99
C SER A 21 10.78 2.01 -4.67
N GLU A 22 10.86 3.34 -4.68
CA GLU A 22 10.48 4.10 -3.50
C GLU A 22 9.00 3.96 -3.27
N ALA A 23 8.63 3.85 -2.02
CA ALA A 23 7.22 3.77 -1.67
C ALA A 23 6.58 5.13 -1.80
N GLU A 24 5.43 5.16 -2.45
CA GLU A 24 4.67 6.39 -2.62
C GLU A 24 3.40 6.37 -1.79
N TYR A 25 3.00 5.20 -1.34
CA TYR A 25 1.74 5.02 -0.63
C TYR A 25 1.90 4.11 0.57
N LEU A 26 1.07 4.35 1.58
CA LEU A 26 0.87 3.39 2.65
C LEU A 26 -0.49 2.76 2.39
N VAL A 27 -0.52 1.46 2.29
CA VAL A 27 -1.73 0.74 1.93
C VAL A 27 -2.15 -0.18 3.05
N SER A 28 -3.41 -0.05 3.49
CA SER A 28 -3.96 -0.95 4.48
C SER A 28 -4.83 -1.96 3.75
N HIS A 29 -4.49 -3.24 3.88
CA HIS A 29 -5.18 -4.29 3.15
C HIS A 29 -5.11 -5.62 3.89
N CYS A 30 -5.95 -6.55 3.47
CA CYS A 30 -5.87 -7.93 3.94
C CYS A 30 -6.41 -8.84 2.86
N TYR A 31 -6.21 -10.15 3.03
CA TYR A 31 -6.84 -11.11 2.14
C TYR A 31 -8.32 -11.18 2.47
N LYS A 32 -9.14 -11.31 1.45
CA LYS A 32 -10.59 -11.38 1.66
C LYS A 32 -10.99 -12.56 2.54
N GLY A 33 -10.20 -13.64 2.48
CA GLY A 33 -10.47 -14.79 3.33
C GLY A 33 -10.30 -14.50 4.81
N ASP A 34 -9.50 -13.48 5.14
CA ASP A 34 -9.27 -13.10 6.53
C ASP A 34 -10.13 -11.94 6.97
N LEU A 35 -10.93 -11.41 6.06
CA LEU A 35 -11.74 -10.23 6.35
C LEU A 35 -12.89 -10.59 7.26
N ARG A 36 -12.98 -9.90 8.40
CA ARG A 36 -14.05 -10.14 9.36
C ARG A 36 -15.08 -9.02 9.32
N HIS A 37 -14.59 -7.79 9.23
CA HIS A 37 -15.48 -6.62 9.20
C HIS A 37 -14.96 -5.68 8.15
N LYS A 38 -15.81 -5.33 7.21
CA LYS A 38 -15.38 -4.52 6.07
C LYS A 38 -14.90 -3.13 6.45
N HIS A 39 -15.34 -2.62 7.58
CA HIS A 39 -15.00 -1.25 7.95
C HIS A 39 -13.94 -1.17 9.05
N ASP A 40 -13.36 -2.29 9.42
CA ASP A 40 -12.37 -2.30 10.50
C ASP A 40 -10.96 -2.37 9.91
N GLU A 41 -10.34 -1.21 9.76
CA GLU A 41 -9.00 -1.14 9.20
C GLU A 41 -7.95 -1.82 10.09
N ASN A 42 -8.28 -2.02 11.37
CA ASN A 42 -7.31 -2.62 12.28
C ASN A 42 -7.00 -4.07 11.94
N GLN A 43 -7.83 -4.71 11.15
CA GLN A 43 -7.55 -6.08 10.74
C GLN A 43 -6.67 -6.14 9.50
N GLY A 44 -6.34 -5.01 8.91
CA GLY A 44 -5.49 -4.99 7.73
C GLY A 44 -4.02 -4.84 8.08
N PHE A 45 -3.18 -5.10 7.10
CA PHE A 45 -1.75 -4.85 7.21
C PHE A 45 -1.45 -3.56 6.51
N ILE A 46 -0.61 -2.73 7.12
CA ILE A 46 -0.20 -1.48 6.52
C ILE A 46 1.20 -1.68 5.96
N GLN A 47 1.34 -1.46 4.66
CA GLN A 47 2.61 -1.64 3.98
C GLN A 47 2.91 -0.49 3.06
N PRO A 48 4.19 -0.06 2.99
CA PRO A 48 4.59 0.94 1.99
C PRO A 48 4.66 0.29 0.62
N MET A 49 4.11 0.96 -0.38
CA MET A 49 4.06 0.44 -1.75
C MET A 49 4.29 1.54 -2.76
N CYS A 50 4.92 1.18 -3.88
CA CYS A 50 5.04 2.09 -5.00
C CYS A 50 3.75 2.07 -5.81
N GLY A 51 3.58 3.06 -6.70
CA GLY A 51 2.36 3.18 -7.48
C GLY A 51 2.05 1.97 -8.32
N SER A 52 3.06 1.36 -8.92
CA SER A 52 2.85 0.17 -9.74
C SER A 52 2.29 -0.99 -8.93
N CYS A 53 2.79 -1.17 -7.71
CA CYS A 53 2.31 -2.24 -6.85
C CYS A 53 0.90 -1.96 -6.36
N VAL A 54 0.59 -0.70 -6.08
CA VAL A 54 -0.76 -0.33 -5.69
C VAL A 54 -1.73 -0.68 -6.80
N ASP A 55 -1.38 -0.38 -8.05
CA ASP A 55 -2.22 -0.71 -9.18
C ASP A 55 -2.42 -2.21 -9.30
N ARG A 56 -1.39 -2.98 -9.03
CA ARG A 56 -1.48 -4.43 -9.10
C ARG A 56 -2.41 -4.98 -8.04
N ILE A 57 -2.30 -4.51 -6.80
CA ILE A 57 -3.15 -5.04 -5.75
C ILE A 57 -4.59 -4.61 -5.93
N LYS A 58 -4.84 -3.46 -6.54
CA LYS A 58 -6.20 -3.05 -6.82
C LYS A 58 -6.90 -4.00 -7.79
N LYS A 59 -6.13 -4.65 -8.65
CA LYS A 59 -6.67 -5.61 -9.60
C LYS A 59 -6.75 -7.02 -9.04
N ASN A 60 -6.16 -7.25 -7.87
CA ASN A 60 -6.16 -8.57 -7.28
C ASN A 60 -7.46 -8.79 -6.53
N THR A 61 -8.28 -9.72 -7.02
CA THR A 61 -9.60 -9.96 -6.44
C THR A 61 -9.55 -10.66 -5.09
N ASP A 62 -8.39 -11.18 -4.69
CA ASP A 62 -8.26 -11.85 -3.41
C ASP A 62 -7.94 -10.90 -2.26
N LEU A 63 -7.68 -9.64 -2.58
CA LEU A 63 -7.32 -8.67 -1.57
C LEU A 63 -8.40 -7.64 -1.37
N PHE A 64 -8.59 -7.25 -0.13
CA PHE A 64 -9.48 -6.16 0.24
C PHE A 64 -8.62 -4.98 0.70
N ILE A 65 -8.82 -3.83 0.10
CA ILE A 65 -8.05 -2.63 0.41
C ILE A 65 -8.92 -1.70 1.25
N PHE A 66 -8.44 -1.41 2.47
CA PHE A 66 -9.15 -0.50 3.36
C PHE A 66 -8.85 0.95 3.01
N SER A 67 -7.59 1.25 2.75
CA SER A 67 -7.20 2.63 2.45
C SER A 67 -5.88 2.67 1.70
N VAL A 68 -5.70 3.72 0.91
CA VAL A 68 -4.45 4.00 0.20
C VAL A 68 -4.10 5.45 0.54
N TYR A 69 -2.98 5.63 1.22
CA TYR A 69 -2.57 6.93 1.70
C TYR A 69 -1.29 7.36 0.98
N ASN A 70 -1.33 8.51 0.31
CA ASN A 70 -0.16 8.98 -0.43
C ASN A 70 0.82 9.64 0.53
N ILE A 71 1.99 9.05 0.65
CA ILE A 71 2.99 9.51 1.63
C ILE A 71 3.46 10.92 1.33
N GLU A 72 3.68 11.22 0.07
CA GLU A 72 4.21 12.51 -0.30
C GLU A 72 3.23 13.64 -0.10
N LEU A 73 1.96 13.31 -0.16
CA LEU A 73 0.92 14.32 -0.06
C LEU A 73 0.23 14.31 1.27
N LYS A 74 0.79 13.63 2.26
CA LYS A 74 0.07 13.43 3.50
C LYS A 74 -0.39 14.71 4.16
N GLU A 75 0.45 15.72 4.14
CA GLU A 75 0.06 16.99 4.74
C GLU A 75 -0.99 17.70 3.91
N LYS A 76 -0.88 17.60 2.62
CA LYS A 76 -1.85 18.21 1.74
C LYS A 76 -3.16 17.46 1.79
N ASN A 77 -3.08 16.16 1.93
CA ASN A 77 -4.28 15.36 2.00
C ASN A 77 -5.11 15.66 3.21
N ILE A 78 -4.47 15.96 4.31
CA ILE A 78 -5.19 16.32 5.49
C ILE A 78 -6.08 17.53 5.24
N VAL A 79 -5.61 18.43 4.41
CA VAL A 79 -6.38 19.60 4.06
C VAL A 79 -7.43 19.27 3.03
N GLU A 80 -7.06 18.49 2.03
CA GLU A 80 -7.93 18.27 0.91
C GLU A 80 -9.01 17.28 1.17
N GLU A 81 -8.70 16.31 1.99
CA GLU A 81 -9.65 15.27 2.23
C GLU A 81 -10.91 15.75 2.78
N ASP A 82 -10.84 16.76 3.53
CA ASP A 82 -12.03 17.22 4.14
C ASP A 82 -13.04 17.71 3.19
N ASN A 83 -12.62 17.90 2.02
CA ASN A 83 -13.49 18.40 1.07
C ASN A 83 -14.05 17.49 0.18
N GLU A 84 -13.57 16.60 0.30
CA GLU A 84 -13.95 15.83 -0.53
C GLU A 84 -14.49 15.13 -0.47
#